data_f6f1cfcc3e49edb9d9f0d080983bbf7d
#
_entry.id   f6f1cfcc3e49edb9d9f0d080983bbf7d
#
_cell.length_a   1.000
_cell.length_b   1.000
_cell.length_c   1.000
_cell.angle_alpha   90.00
_cell.angle_beta   90.00
_cell.angle_gamma   90.00
#
_symmetry.space_group_name_H-M   'P 1'
#
loop_
_entity.id
_entity.type
_entity.pdbx_description
1 polymer ?
#
loop_
_entity_poly.entity_id
_entity_poly.type
_entity_poly.pdbx_seq_one_letter_code
_entity_poly.pdbx_strand_id
1 'polypeptide(L)'
;MTAVLDNVSANAHPEAQSAGPPGQVNCLASYRRFRTNDREYAETETAKLLSPHRLQVSNAAEEFDAALSWASLGAVSICLFDSHSSVSIDRPAPARPDYMTVVTPMSGHVLVRHRKQEFIARPQQAQAALSWGDSMHMEVSANSAVLVMRAEMAALTEALSTLAPEAEGPLRFTSAIANPRSCHAISGTMEMLLSVLDNFGSVDAIPAHLCRQLREHALNTVLLTVPHNQSEHIFRPRRPSRGAVRQAVDLLENEVMGELTISDIAKRVGVGVRALEIGFQREMHCTPRAFMLTRRMERAHQELEDADPRSGSTVTGIAMRWGFAHTGRFATTYRRRYGLAPSQTLRQGGRNSTSSTSQTA
;
A
#
# COMPACT_ATOMS: atom_id res chain seq x y z
N MET A 1 41.00 -53.98 16.40
CA MET A 1 39.75 -54.70 16.03
C MET A 1 38.92 -53.71 15.28
N THR A 2 39.00 -53.75 14.00
CA THR A 2 37.93 -54.13 13.03
C THR A 2 37.02 -52.93 12.77
N ALA A 3 37.23 -52.15 11.73
CA ALA A 3 36.78 -52.28 10.33
C ALA A 3 35.27 -52.10 10.16
N VAL A 4 34.97 -51.40 9.08
CA VAL A 4 33.65 -51.28 8.38
C VAL A 4 33.09 -49.85 8.45
N LEU A 5 32.83 -49.07 7.42
CA LEU A 5 32.59 -49.35 5.99
C LEU A 5 32.69 -48.08 5.15
N ASP A 6 33.25 -48.24 3.99
CA ASP A 6 32.99 -47.41 2.82
C ASP A 6 31.53 -47.57 2.38
N ASN A 7 30.87 -46.47 2.12
CA ASN A 7 30.00 -46.28 0.95
C ASN A 7 29.31 -44.91 1.02
N VAL A 8 29.89 -43.89 0.44
CA VAL A 8 29.16 -42.70 0.06
C VAL A 8 29.14 -42.63 -1.45
N SER A 9 28.01 -43.06 -1.95
CA SER A 9 27.59 -43.01 -3.34
C SER A 9 27.76 -41.61 -3.90
N ALA A 10 28.35 -41.53 -5.05
CA ALA A 10 28.48 -40.34 -5.87
C ALA A 10 27.08 -39.71 -6.12
N ASN A 11 26.81 -38.57 -5.50
CA ASN A 11 25.76 -37.69 -5.95
C ASN A 11 26.27 -36.89 -7.13
N ALA A 12 25.74 -37.20 -8.30
CA ALA A 12 25.93 -36.44 -9.52
C ALA A 12 25.53 -34.98 -9.26
N HIS A 13 26.45 -34.07 -9.43
CA HIS A 13 26.13 -32.65 -9.55
C HIS A 13 25.19 -32.48 -10.74
N PRO A 14 24.08 -31.73 -10.60
CA PRO A 14 23.31 -31.34 -11.77
C PRO A 14 24.25 -30.50 -12.65
N GLU A 15 24.33 -30.89 -13.90
CA GLU A 15 25.08 -30.20 -14.95
C GLU A 15 24.76 -28.70 -14.91
N ALA A 16 25.81 -27.89 -14.78
CA ALA A 16 25.71 -26.47 -14.96
C ALA A 16 25.11 -26.21 -16.36
N GLN A 17 23.90 -25.75 -16.39
CA GLN A 17 23.27 -25.26 -17.62
C GLN A 17 24.21 -24.21 -18.20
N SER A 18 24.69 -24.44 -19.38
CA SER A 18 25.59 -23.57 -20.12
C SER A 18 25.01 -22.17 -20.15
N ALA A 19 25.75 -21.21 -19.61
CA ALA A 19 25.41 -19.80 -19.77
C ALA A 19 25.33 -19.52 -21.27
N GLY A 20 24.15 -19.10 -21.73
CA GLY A 20 23.96 -18.64 -23.11
C GLY A 20 24.82 -17.41 -23.40
N PRO A 21 24.96 -17.00 -24.67
CA PRO A 21 25.80 -15.87 -25.04
C PRO A 21 25.43 -14.63 -24.23
N PRO A 22 26.41 -13.75 -23.91
CA PRO A 22 26.17 -12.57 -23.07
C PRO A 22 25.12 -11.66 -23.70
N GLY A 23 23.97 -11.51 -23.00
CA GLY A 23 22.85 -10.68 -23.44
C GLY A 23 21.48 -11.37 -23.40
N GLN A 24 21.40 -12.71 -23.36
CA GLN A 24 20.12 -13.40 -23.25
C GLN A 24 19.60 -13.41 -21.80
N VAL A 25 18.51 -12.67 -21.58
CA VAL A 25 17.74 -12.77 -20.35
C VAL A 25 16.89 -14.03 -20.41
N ASN A 26 17.20 -15.03 -19.60
CA ASN A 26 16.57 -16.35 -19.64
C ASN A 26 15.35 -16.46 -18.70
N CYS A 27 14.63 -15.36 -18.46
CA CYS A 27 13.39 -15.38 -17.71
C CYS A 27 12.17 -15.48 -18.64
N LEU A 28 11.06 -15.97 -18.11
CA LEU A 28 9.78 -16.19 -18.83
C LEU A 28 9.92 -17.10 -20.06
N ALA A 29 10.86 -18.06 -20.05
CA ALA A 29 11.07 -18.95 -21.19
C ALA A 29 9.83 -19.80 -21.50
N SER A 30 9.14 -20.30 -20.47
CA SER A 30 7.88 -21.06 -20.59
C SER A 30 6.69 -20.24 -21.11
N TYR A 31 6.79 -18.90 -21.05
CA TYR A 31 5.77 -17.95 -21.48
C TYR A 31 6.06 -17.35 -22.84
N ARG A 32 7.07 -17.86 -23.56
CA ARG A 32 7.47 -17.31 -24.86
C ARG A 32 6.34 -17.45 -25.88
N ARG A 33 5.94 -16.34 -26.46
CA ARG A 33 4.92 -16.28 -27.52
C ARG A 33 5.54 -16.45 -28.89
N PHE A 34 6.69 -15.79 -29.11
CA PHE A 34 7.46 -15.93 -30.34
C PHE A 34 8.93 -15.54 -30.14
N ARG A 35 9.77 -16.04 -31.04
CA ARG A 35 11.03 -15.46 -31.49
C ARG A 35 10.99 -15.45 -33.01
N THR A 36 11.27 -14.33 -33.63
CA THR A 36 11.11 -14.17 -35.07
C THR A 36 12.03 -13.09 -35.63
N ASN A 37 12.41 -13.26 -36.89
CA ASN A 37 13.03 -12.26 -37.71
C ASN A 37 12.00 -11.59 -38.68
N ASP A 38 10.75 -11.97 -38.61
CA ASP A 38 9.64 -11.34 -39.33
C ASP A 38 9.05 -10.19 -38.49
N ARG A 39 9.34 -8.96 -38.90
CA ARG A 39 8.87 -7.74 -38.24
C ARG A 39 7.36 -7.60 -38.26
N GLU A 40 6.68 -7.95 -39.38
CA GLU A 40 5.23 -7.79 -39.51
C GLU A 40 4.48 -8.79 -38.64
N TYR A 41 5.01 -10.01 -38.53
CA TYR A 41 4.53 -11.01 -37.58
C TYR A 41 4.68 -10.51 -36.15
N ALA A 42 5.87 -10.00 -35.78
CA ALA A 42 6.11 -9.47 -34.44
C ALA A 42 5.17 -8.31 -34.09
N GLU A 43 4.98 -7.36 -35.02
CA GLU A 43 4.04 -6.22 -34.86
C GLU A 43 2.62 -6.72 -34.63
N THR A 44 2.15 -7.67 -35.43
CA THR A 44 0.80 -8.24 -35.32
C THR A 44 0.57 -8.96 -33.99
N GLU A 45 1.50 -9.80 -33.58
CA GLU A 45 1.38 -10.56 -32.31
C GLU A 45 1.48 -9.64 -31.09
N THR A 46 2.37 -8.67 -31.11
CA THR A 46 2.52 -7.71 -30.01
C THR A 46 1.29 -6.81 -29.90
N ALA A 47 0.72 -6.40 -31.04
CA ALA A 47 -0.49 -5.56 -31.07
C ALA A 47 -1.72 -6.24 -30.45
N LYS A 48 -1.83 -7.58 -30.51
CA LYS A 48 -2.90 -8.35 -29.84
C LYS A 48 -2.82 -8.29 -28.33
N LEU A 49 -1.62 -8.16 -27.77
CA LEU A 49 -1.36 -8.21 -26.32
C LEU A 49 -1.34 -6.83 -25.68
N LEU A 50 -0.81 -5.85 -26.41
CA LEU A 50 -0.68 -4.47 -25.97
C LEU A 50 -1.68 -3.59 -26.72
N SER A 51 -1.35 -3.13 -27.90
CA SER A 51 -2.25 -2.29 -28.71
C SER A 51 -1.71 -2.15 -30.11
N PRO A 52 -2.53 -1.68 -31.05
CA PRO A 52 -2.06 -1.32 -32.38
C PRO A 52 -0.90 -0.30 -32.29
N HIS A 53 0.21 -0.65 -32.89
CA HIS A 53 1.42 0.15 -32.98
C HIS A 53 2.14 -0.23 -34.28
N ARG A 54 3.09 0.59 -34.70
CA ARG A 54 4.02 0.27 -35.78
C ARG A 54 5.38 -0.05 -35.18
N LEU A 55 5.98 -1.11 -35.68
CA LEU A 55 7.31 -1.56 -35.29
C LEU A 55 8.23 -1.43 -36.53
N GLN A 56 9.37 -0.74 -36.37
CA GLN A 56 10.33 -0.53 -37.44
C GLN A 56 11.74 -0.79 -36.91
N VAL A 57 12.63 -1.26 -37.77
CA VAL A 57 14.07 -1.33 -37.47
C VAL A 57 14.63 0.08 -37.61
N SER A 58 15.26 0.59 -36.54
CA SER A 58 15.79 1.96 -36.54
C SER A 58 17.02 2.13 -37.42
N ASN A 59 17.79 1.05 -37.62
CA ASN A 59 18.97 1.03 -38.45
C ASN A 59 18.76 0.04 -39.61
N ALA A 60 18.65 0.58 -40.86
CA ALA A 60 18.38 -0.22 -42.06
C ALA A 60 19.45 -1.28 -42.39
N ALA A 61 20.62 -1.22 -41.74
CA ALA A 61 21.69 -2.21 -41.89
C ALA A 61 21.52 -3.43 -40.93
N GLU A 62 20.60 -3.36 -39.98
CA GLU A 62 20.31 -4.44 -39.02
C GLU A 62 19.18 -5.35 -39.55
N GLU A 63 19.37 -6.65 -39.41
CA GLU A 63 18.29 -7.61 -39.57
C GLU A 63 17.44 -7.64 -38.33
N PHE A 64 16.12 -7.70 -38.48
CA PHE A 64 15.18 -7.77 -37.39
C PHE A 64 15.32 -9.12 -36.68
N ASP A 65 15.53 -9.14 -35.37
CA ASP A 65 15.43 -10.33 -34.51
C ASP A 65 14.89 -9.90 -33.15
N ALA A 66 13.71 -10.38 -32.81
CA ALA A 66 13.07 -10.11 -31.54
C ALA A 66 12.32 -11.32 -30.99
N ALA A 67 12.20 -11.36 -29.67
CA ALA A 67 11.40 -12.34 -28.96
C ALA A 67 10.46 -11.64 -27.97
N LEU A 68 9.30 -12.24 -27.77
CA LEU A 68 8.32 -11.78 -26.80
C LEU A 68 7.88 -12.94 -25.90
N SER A 69 7.94 -12.71 -24.60
CA SER A 69 7.30 -13.57 -23.59
C SER A 69 6.16 -12.79 -22.93
N TRP A 70 5.07 -13.49 -22.58
CA TRP A 70 3.88 -12.87 -22.00
C TRP A 70 3.22 -13.76 -20.98
N ALA A 71 3.06 -13.27 -19.75
CA ALA A 71 2.32 -13.89 -18.67
C ALA A 71 1.24 -12.93 -18.15
N SER A 72 0.00 -13.43 -17.96
CA SER A 72 -1.11 -12.63 -17.46
C SER A 72 -1.64 -13.17 -16.15
N LEU A 73 -1.62 -12.34 -15.12
CA LEU A 73 -2.23 -12.60 -13.80
C LEU A 73 -3.62 -11.93 -13.70
N GLY A 74 -4.33 -11.80 -14.80
CA GLY A 74 -5.60 -11.06 -14.89
C GLY A 74 -5.36 -9.57 -15.19
N ALA A 75 -5.74 -8.68 -14.27
CA ALA A 75 -5.60 -7.23 -14.47
C ALA A 75 -4.14 -6.72 -14.52
N VAL A 76 -3.17 -7.58 -14.21
CA VAL A 76 -1.72 -7.29 -14.36
C VAL A 76 -1.12 -8.34 -15.27
N SER A 77 -0.31 -7.89 -16.22
CA SER A 77 0.45 -8.79 -17.11
C SER A 77 1.90 -8.34 -17.18
N ILE A 78 2.79 -9.30 -17.37
CA ILE A 78 4.22 -9.07 -17.56
C ILE A 78 4.60 -9.50 -18.97
N CYS A 79 5.30 -8.61 -19.67
CA CYS A 79 5.85 -8.83 -20.99
C CYS A 79 7.36 -8.64 -20.94
N LEU A 80 8.11 -9.58 -21.48
CA LEU A 80 9.54 -9.41 -21.78
C LEU A 80 9.70 -9.30 -23.29
N PHE A 81 10.17 -8.15 -23.73
CA PHE A 81 10.57 -7.92 -25.11
C PHE A 81 12.09 -7.93 -25.17
N ASP A 82 12.64 -8.87 -25.91
CA ASP A 82 14.08 -9.07 -26.12
C ASP A 82 14.38 -8.83 -27.62
N SER A 83 15.22 -7.86 -27.91
CA SER A 83 15.56 -7.48 -29.30
C SER A 83 17.06 -7.39 -29.51
N HIS A 84 17.57 -8.08 -30.53
CA HIS A 84 18.95 -7.95 -30.95
C HIS A 84 19.16 -6.76 -31.90
N SER A 85 18.10 -6.37 -32.63
CA SER A 85 18.10 -5.18 -33.46
C SER A 85 17.61 -3.95 -32.72
N SER A 86 18.02 -2.77 -33.17
CA SER A 86 17.43 -1.51 -32.70
C SER A 86 16.07 -1.31 -33.35
N VAL A 87 15.03 -1.07 -32.52
CA VAL A 87 13.66 -0.95 -33.02
C VAL A 87 12.99 0.31 -32.54
N SER A 88 12.20 0.93 -33.39
CA SER A 88 11.28 2.00 -33.04
C SER A 88 9.84 1.48 -32.99
N ILE A 89 9.09 1.96 -32.01
CA ILE A 89 7.71 1.61 -31.76
C ILE A 89 6.89 2.88 -31.74
N ASP A 90 6.03 3.04 -32.73
CA ASP A 90 5.11 4.15 -32.84
C ASP A 90 3.69 3.72 -32.54
N ARG A 91 3.11 4.30 -31.50
CA ARG A 91 1.75 4.03 -31.08
C ARG A 91 0.89 5.29 -31.19
N PRO A 92 -0.17 5.26 -32.01
CA PRO A 92 -1.13 6.35 -32.06
C PRO A 92 -1.93 6.43 -30.74
N ALA A 93 -2.49 7.61 -30.46
CA ALA A 93 -3.37 7.77 -29.32
C ALA A 93 -4.65 6.93 -29.49
N PRO A 94 -4.99 6.02 -28.57
CA PRO A 94 -6.22 5.26 -28.61
C PRO A 94 -7.42 6.10 -28.14
N ALA A 95 -8.62 5.69 -28.51
CA ALA A 95 -9.86 6.42 -28.18
C ALA A 95 -10.16 6.45 -26.66
N ARG A 96 -9.73 5.44 -25.89
CA ARG A 96 -9.89 5.36 -24.42
C ARG A 96 -8.69 4.67 -23.79
N PRO A 97 -8.19 5.19 -22.67
CA PRO A 97 -7.17 4.50 -21.89
C PRO A 97 -7.80 3.37 -21.07
N ASP A 98 -7.45 2.13 -21.36
CA ASP A 98 -7.90 0.94 -20.61
C ASP A 98 -6.81 0.32 -19.76
N TYR A 99 -5.53 0.64 -20.01
CA TYR A 99 -4.41 0.22 -19.19
C TYR A 99 -3.27 1.25 -19.18
N MET A 100 -2.34 1.05 -18.26
CA MET A 100 -1.02 1.68 -18.26
C MET A 100 0.07 0.63 -18.41
N THR A 101 1.26 1.05 -18.83
CA THR A 101 2.45 0.22 -18.84
C THR A 101 3.57 0.89 -18.07
N VAL A 102 4.33 0.08 -17.32
CA VAL A 102 5.64 0.48 -16.77
C VAL A 102 6.70 -0.24 -17.58
N VAL A 103 7.56 0.54 -18.24
CA VAL A 103 8.64 0.04 -19.09
C VAL A 103 9.96 0.12 -18.34
N THR A 104 10.58 -1.02 -18.09
CA THR A 104 11.79 -1.19 -17.32
C THR A 104 12.85 -1.90 -18.14
N PRO A 105 13.84 -1.21 -18.68
CA PRO A 105 14.97 -1.87 -19.34
C PRO A 105 15.73 -2.76 -18.33
N MET A 106 15.99 -3.99 -18.68
CA MET A 106 16.89 -4.91 -17.96
C MET A 106 18.32 -4.83 -18.51
N SER A 107 18.43 -4.62 -19.84
CA SER A 107 19.67 -4.30 -20.53
C SER A 107 19.39 -3.29 -21.64
N GLY A 108 20.43 -2.60 -22.10
CA GLY A 108 20.31 -1.54 -23.10
C GLY A 108 19.60 -0.30 -22.55
N HIS A 109 18.86 0.39 -23.41
CA HIS A 109 18.09 1.57 -23.03
C HIS A 109 16.90 1.75 -23.96
N VAL A 110 15.91 2.55 -23.48
CA VAL A 110 14.73 2.93 -24.25
C VAL A 110 14.60 4.45 -24.24
N LEU A 111 14.72 5.10 -25.41
CA LEU A 111 14.34 6.50 -25.58
C LEU A 111 12.83 6.57 -25.69
N VAL A 112 12.21 7.44 -24.92
CA VAL A 112 10.76 7.61 -24.88
C VAL A 112 10.40 9.05 -25.19
N ARG A 113 9.51 9.26 -26.18
CA ARG A 113 8.87 10.54 -26.46
C ARG A 113 7.37 10.42 -26.19
N HIS A 114 6.92 11.08 -25.15
CA HIS A 114 5.53 11.02 -24.69
C HIS A 114 5.11 12.39 -24.11
N ARG A 115 3.96 12.93 -24.51
CA ARG A 115 3.41 14.19 -23.98
C ARG A 115 4.38 15.37 -24.01
N LYS A 116 5.07 15.61 -25.08
CA LYS A 116 6.12 16.67 -25.21
C LYS A 116 7.33 16.48 -24.27
N GLN A 117 7.47 15.34 -23.65
CA GLN A 117 8.64 14.96 -22.88
C GLN A 117 9.47 13.95 -23.67
N GLU A 118 10.78 14.10 -23.59
CA GLU A 118 11.74 13.12 -24.10
C GLU A 118 12.67 12.75 -22.95
N PHE A 119 12.87 11.46 -22.73
CA PHE A 119 13.78 10.94 -21.72
C PHE A 119 14.26 9.54 -22.08
N ILE A 120 15.35 9.12 -21.47
CA ILE A 120 15.92 7.79 -21.66
C ILE A 120 15.69 6.95 -20.41
N ALA A 121 14.95 5.85 -20.56
CA ALA A 121 14.84 4.81 -19.55
C ALA A 121 16.10 3.92 -19.61
N ARG A 122 16.65 3.61 -18.43
CA ARG A 122 17.85 2.78 -18.27
C ARG A 122 17.71 1.86 -17.07
N PRO A 123 18.39 0.70 -17.06
CA PRO A 123 18.38 -0.20 -15.92
C PRO A 123 18.66 0.54 -14.61
N GLN A 124 17.81 0.36 -13.61
CA GLN A 124 17.91 0.91 -12.26
C GLN A 124 18.02 2.43 -12.10
N GLN A 125 18.05 3.21 -13.20
CA GLN A 125 18.19 4.67 -13.17
C GLN A 125 16.87 5.42 -13.46
N ALA A 126 16.19 5.01 -14.53
CA ALA A 126 14.94 5.62 -14.95
C ALA A 126 14.05 4.61 -15.66
N GLN A 127 12.76 4.72 -15.44
CA GLN A 127 11.73 3.89 -16.04
C GLN A 127 10.65 4.77 -16.66
N ALA A 128 9.87 4.22 -17.58
CA ALA A 128 8.77 4.94 -18.19
C ALA A 128 7.43 4.42 -17.65
N ALA A 129 6.54 5.34 -17.28
CA ALA A 129 5.13 5.05 -17.00
C ALA A 129 4.29 5.64 -18.14
N LEU A 130 3.72 4.78 -18.95
CA LEU A 130 3.00 5.18 -20.15
C LEU A 130 1.54 4.84 -19.96
N SER A 131 0.75 5.85 -19.64
CA SER A 131 -0.71 5.72 -19.63
C SER A 131 -1.26 5.88 -21.04
N TRP A 132 -2.34 5.17 -21.29
CA TRP A 132 -3.07 5.25 -22.56
C TRP A 132 -3.82 6.58 -22.68
N GLY A 133 -3.98 7.03 -23.91
CA GLY A 133 -4.67 8.28 -24.24
C GLY A 133 -3.83 9.23 -25.05
N ASP A 134 -2.51 9.06 -25.07
CA ASP A 134 -1.60 9.89 -25.85
C ASP A 134 -0.80 9.05 -26.84
N SER A 135 -0.37 9.67 -27.96
CA SER A 135 0.59 9.06 -28.86
C SER A 135 1.94 8.89 -28.16
N MET A 136 2.66 7.86 -28.53
CA MET A 136 3.95 7.52 -27.95
C MET A 136 4.89 7.04 -29.05
N HIS A 137 6.13 7.48 -28.94
CA HIS A 137 7.24 6.94 -29.71
C HIS A 137 8.31 6.41 -28.76
N MET A 138 8.79 5.20 -28.99
CA MET A 138 9.89 4.59 -28.27
C MET A 138 10.96 4.10 -29.24
N GLU A 139 12.22 4.28 -28.87
CA GLU A 139 13.37 3.67 -29.57
C GLU A 139 14.07 2.74 -28.57
N VAL A 140 14.05 1.45 -28.85
CA VAL A 140 14.71 0.41 -28.08
C VAL A 140 16.08 0.17 -28.71
N SER A 141 17.15 0.28 -27.93
CA SER A 141 18.50 0.05 -28.45
C SER A 141 18.72 -1.41 -28.82
N ALA A 142 19.66 -1.68 -29.72
CA ALA A 142 20.06 -3.05 -30.04
C ALA A 142 20.57 -3.81 -28.80
N ASN A 143 20.41 -5.13 -28.79
CA ASN A 143 20.76 -6.02 -27.69
C ASN A 143 20.11 -5.63 -26.34
N SER A 144 18.86 -5.26 -26.40
CA SER A 144 18.08 -4.83 -25.24
C SER A 144 17.06 -5.87 -24.82
N ALA A 145 16.94 -6.06 -23.52
CA ALA A 145 15.84 -6.77 -22.87
C ALA A 145 14.99 -5.75 -22.08
N VAL A 146 13.74 -5.64 -22.43
CA VAL A 146 12.81 -4.66 -21.83
C VAL A 146 11.65 -5.37 -21.17
N LEU A 147 11.53 -5.20 -19.88
CA LEU A 147 10.43 -5.72 -19.11
C LEU A 147 9.31 -4.69 -19.05
N VAL A 148 8.11 -5.11 -19.41
CA VAL A 148 6.93 -4.26 -19.42
C VAL A 148 5.86 -4.85 -18.50
N MET A 149 5.49 -4.13 -17.47
CA MET A 149 4.32 -4.45 -16.67
C MET A 149 3.12 -3.67 -17.23
N ARG A 150 2.07 -4.38 -17.62
CA ARG A 150 0.79 -3.82 -18.00
C ARG A 150 -0.19 -3.95 -16.86
N ALA A 151 -0.86 -2.87 -16.49
CA ALA A 151 -1.88 -2.85 -15.44
C ALA A 151 -3.16 -2.19 -15.97
N GLU A 152 -4.30 -2.82 -15.76
CA GLU A 152 -5.60 -2.31 -16.20
C GLU A 152 -6.01 -1.10 -15.38
N MET A 153 -6.48 -0.04 -16.04
CA MET A 153 -6.89 1.20 -15.39
C MET A 153 -8.07 1.01 -14.44
N ALA A 154 -8.98 0.09 -14.77
CA ALA A 154 -10.10 -0.25 -13.90
C ALA A 154 -9.61 -0.81 -12.55
N ALA A 155 -8.67 -1.76 -12.58
CA ALA A 155 -8.10 -2.36 -11.37
C ALA A 155 -7.27 -1.36 -10.56
N LEU A 156 -6.52 -0.47 -11.22
CA LEU A 156 -5.80 0.62 -10.56
C LEU A 156 -6.76 1.60 -9.89
N THR A 157 -7.87 1.93 -10.53
CA THR A 157 -8.90 2.82 -9.96
C THR A 157 -9.60 2.17 -8.76
N GLU A 158 -9.89 0.87 -8.82
CA GLU A 158 -10.46 0.10 -7.71
C GLU A 158 -9.47 0.04 -6.52
N ALA A 159 -8.21 -0.27 -6.79
CA ALA A 159 -7.16 -0.27 -5.74
C ALA A 159 -6.98 1.13 -5.13
N LEU A 160 -7.02 2.21 -5.95
CA LEU A 160 -6.97 3.58 -5.48
C LEU A 160 -8.14 3.91 -4.56
N SER A 161 -9.36 3.49 -4.90
CA SER A 161 -10.55 3.74 -4.06
C SER A 161 -10.42 3.12 -2.66
N THR A 162 -9.68 2.02 -2.55
CA THR A 162 -9.36 1.39 -1.26
C THR A 162 -8.27 2.16 -0.51
N LEU A 163 -7.23 2.62 -1.21
CA LEU A 163 -6.11 3.36 -0.62
C LEU A 163 -6.48 4.81 -0.27
N ALA A 164 -7.27 5.46 -1.11
CA ALA A 164 -7.68 6.85 -0.98
C ALA A 164 -9.14 7.02 -1.40
N PRO A 165 -10.11 6.69 -0.54
CA PRO A 165 -11.55 6.79 -0.85
C PRO A 165 -12.03 8.20 -1.21
N GLU A 166 -11.25 9.22 -0.84
CA GLU A 166 -11.55 10.63 -1.12
C GLU A 166 -10.99 11.09 -2.49
N ALA A 167 -10.28 10.20 -3.22
CA ALA A 167 -9.75 10.52 -4.53
C ALA A 167 -10.89 10.52 -5.57
N GLU A 168 -11.07 11.64 -6.25
CA GLU A 168 -12.12 11.81 -7.27
C GLU A 168 -11.51 12.12 -8.64
N GLY A 169 -12.22 11.68 -9.68
CA GLY A 169 -11.85 11.92 -11.06
C GLY A 169 -10.89 10.89 -11.66
N PRO A 170 -10.51 11.05 -12.95
CA PRO A 170 -9.71 10.07 -13.66
C PRO A 170 -8.27 10.02 -13.16
N LEU A 171 -7.75 8.82 -12.96
CA LEU A 171 -6.35 8.57 -12.60
C LEU A 171 -5.43 8.88 -13.80
N ARG A 172 -4.38 9.69 -13.58
CA ARG A 172 -3.42 10.10 -14.59
C ARG A 172 -1.99 10.04 -14.04
N PHE A 173 -1.15 9.25 -14.68
CA PHE A 173 0.26 9.07 -14.29
C PHE A 173 1.18 10.05 -15.02
N THR A 174 2.33 10.35 -14.43
CA THR A 174 3.46 11.02 -15.10
C THR A 174 4.17 10.05 -16.02
N SER A 175 4.89 10.55 -17.03
CA SER A 175 5.54 9.69 -18.04
C SER A 175 6.88 9.13 -17.60
N ALA A 176 7.63 9.86 -16.80
CA ALA A 176 8.97 9.47 -16.36
C ALA A 176 9.00 9.13 -14.87
N ILE A 177 9.66 8.03 -14.52
CA ILE A 177 9.95 7.62 -13.15
C ILE A 177 11.47 7.72 -12.99
N ALA A 178 11.92 8.83 -12.39
CA ALA A 178 13.34 9.12 -12.17
C ALA A 178 13.75 9.08 -10.69
N ASN A 179 12.80 8.84 -9.77
CA ASN A 179 13.12 8.69 -8.36
C ASN A 179 13.76 7.29 -8.14
N PRO A 180 15.00 7.21 -7.64
CA PRO A 180 15.68 5.93 -7.45
C PRO A 180 14.94 4.94 -6.55
N ARG A 181 14.26 5.42 -5.51
CA ARG A 181 13.45 4.58 -4.62
C ARG A 181 12.24 3.98 -5.33
N SER A 182 11.58 4.77 -6.17
CA SER A 182 10.46 4.30 -7.00
C SER A 182 10.93 3.28 -8.02
N CYS A 183 12.03 3.55 -8.72
CA CYS A 183 12.64 2.62 -9.68
C CYS A 183 13.00 1.29 -9.01
N HIS A 184 13.63 1.34 -7.83
CA HIS A 184 14.01 0.14 -7.08
C HIS A 184 12.78 -0.67 -6.63
N ALA A 185 11.75 -0.02 -6.10
CA ALA A 185 10.53 -0.71 -5.67
C ALA A 185 9.80 -1.39 -6.83
N ILE A 186 9.72 -0.73 -7.99
CA ILE A 186 9.12 -1.30 -9.20
C ILE A 186 9.95 -2.48 -9.72
N SER A 187 11.28 -2.31 -9.83
CA SER A 187 12.16 -3.40 -10.26
C SER A 187 12.06 -4.61 -9.34
N GLY A 188 12.09 -4.42 -8.02
CA GLY A 188 11.94 -5.51 -7.05
C GLY A 188 10.57 -6.21 -7.15
N THR A 189 9.50 -5.45 -7.41
CA THR A 189 8.18 -6.05 -7.66
C THR A 189 8.18 -6.88 -8.95
N MET A 190 8.76 -6.37 -10.02
CA MET A 190 8.87 -7.12 -11.28
C MET A 190 9.74 -8.37 -11.15
N GLU A 191 10.88 -8.28 -10.46
CA GLU A 191 11.76 -9.42 -10.17
C GLU A 191 11.05 -10.50 -9.36
N MET A 192 10.26 -10.12 -8.36
CA MET A 192 9.43 -11.04 -7.59
C MET A 192 8.39 -11.74 -8.48
N LEU A 193 7.69 -10.99 -9.33
CA LEU A 193 6.72 -11.56 -10.28
C LEU A 193 7.39 -12.54 -11.25
N LEU A 194 8.55 -12.18 -11.80
CA LEU A 194 9.34 -13.06 -12.67
C LEU A 194 9.73 -14.35 -11.96
N SER A 195 10.27 -14.24 -10.74
CA SER A 195 10.70 -15.40 -9.95
C SER A 195 9.56 -16.38 -9.70
N VAL A 196 8.37 -15.88 -9.37
CA VAL A 196 7.19 -16.74 -9.18
C VAL A 196 6.75 -17.36 -10.50
N LEU A 197 6.63 -16.58 -11.57
CA LEU A 197 6.22 -17.08 -12.88
C LEU A 197 7.19 -18.18 -13.39
N ASP A 198 8.48 -17.95 -13.32
CA ASP A 198 9.50 -18.91 -13.78
C ASP A 198 9.49 -20.18 -12.93
N ASN A 199 9.25 -20.07 -11.61
CA ASN A 199 9.19 -21.23 -10.72
C ASN A 199 7.97 -22.12 -11.01
N PHE A 200 6.83 -21.56 -11.37
CA PHE A 200 5.62 -22.33 -11.68
C PHE A 200 5.51 -22.75 -13.15
N GLY A 201 6.18 -22.06 -14.08
CA GLY A 201 6.19 -22.34 -15.51
C GLY A 201 4.85 -22.16 -16.24
N SER A 202 3.74 -22.03 -15.53
CA SER A 202 2.40 -21.73 -16.05
C SER A 202 1.61 -20.92 -15.02
N VAL A 203 0.81 -19.96 -15.48
CA VAL A 203 -0.09 -19.18 -14.60
C VAL A 203 -1.15 -20.07 -13.96
N ASP A 204 -1.63 -21.08 -14.68
CA ASP A 204 -2.66 -22.01 -14.17
C ASP A 204 -2.14 -22.90 -13.03
N ALA A 205 -0.81 -23.08 -12.93
CA ALA A 205 -0.18 -23.80 -11.83
C ALA A 205 -0.06 -22.96 -10.55
N ILE A 206 -0.20 -21.65 -10.64
CA ILE A 206 -0.09 -20.74 -9.48
C ILE A 206 -1.41 -20.78 -8.69
N PRO A 207 -1.37 -21.04 -7.36
CA PRO A 207 -2.57 -21.01 -6.54
C PRO A 207 -3.32 -19.66 -6.67
N ALA A 208 -4.64 -19.70 -6.81
CA ALA A 208 -5.47 -18.52 -7.09
C ALA A 208 -5.32 -17.39 -6.04
N HIS A 209 -5.11 -17.76 -4.76
CA HIS A 209 -4.86 -16.77 -3.70
C HIS A 209 -3.52 -16.06 -3.89
N LEU A 210 -2.47 -16.77 -4.34
CA LEU A 210 -1.16 -16.19 -4.61
C LEU A 210 -1.23 -15.28 -5.84
N CYS A 211 -1.90 -15.68 -6.92
CA CYS A 211 -2.14 -14.83 -8.09
C CYS A 211 -2.81 -13.50 -7.67
N ARG A 212 -3.80 -13.56 -6.78
CA ARG A 212 -4.46 -12.36 -6.26
C ARG A 212 -3.52 -11.47 -5.47
N GLN A 213 -2.74 -12.03 -4.54
CA GLN A 213 -1.76 -11.27 -3.75
C GLN A 213 -0.68 -10.61 -4.61
N LEU A 214 -0.15 -11.32 -5.60
CA LEU A 214 0.83 -10.79 -6.54
C LEU A 214 0.27 -9.61 -7.35
N ARG A 215 -0.95 -9.75 -7.84
CA ARG A 215 -1.67 -8.69 -8.56
C ARG A 215 -1.91 -7.45 -7.68
N GLU A 216 -2.44 -7.65 -6.48
CA GLU A 216 -2.67 -6.57 -5.51
C GLU A 216 -1.36 -5.86 -5.14
N HIS A 217 -0.29 -6.62 -4.92
CA HIS A 217 1.03 -6.05 -4.63
C HIS A 217 1.53 -5.19 -5.81
N ALA A 218 1.43 -5.68 -7.04
CA ALA A 218 1.86 -4.94 -8.22
C ALA A 218 1.06 -3.64 -8.43
N LEU A 219 -0.27 -3.69 -8.29
CA LEU A 219 -1.14 -2.51 -8.39
C LEU A 219 -0.82 -1.48 -7.32
N ASN A 220 -0.65 -1.93 -6.08
CA ASN A 220 -0.29 -1.06 -4.95
C ASN A 220 1.10 -0.44 -5.14
N THR A 221 2.09 -1.21 -5.64
CA THR A 221 3.42 -0.68 -5.94
C THR A 221 3.32 0.44 -6.98
N VAL A 222 2.57 0.25 -8.05
CA VAL A 222 2.36 1.31 -9.06
C VAL A 222 1.76 2.56 -8.43
N LEU A 223 0.67 2.44 -7.67
CA LEU A 223 -0.01 3.58 -7.04
C LEU A 223 0.85 4.32 -6.01
N LEU A 224 1.71 3.59 -5.30
CA LEU A 224 2.55 4.18 -4.25
C LEU A 224 3.86 4.77 -4.77
N THR A 225 4.32 4.35 -5.96
CA THR A 225 5.66 4.70 -6.44
C THR A 225 5.67 5.52 -7.73
N VAL A 226 4.71 5.30 -8.62
CA VAL A 226 4.58 6.08 -9.86
C VAL A 226 3.82 7.37 -9.55
N PRO A 227 4.39 8.56 -9.79
CA PRO A 227 3.69 9.81 -9.52
C PRO A 227 2.43 9.95 -10.40
N HIS A 228 1.32 10.33 -9.76
CA HIS A 228 0.03 10.55 -10.42
C HIS A 228 -0.76 11.68 -9.77
N ASN A 229 -1.79 12.17 -10.44
CA ASN A 229 -2.60 13.30 -9.98
C ASN A 229 -3.33 13.09 -8.65
N GLN A 230 -3.45 11.84 -8.18
CA GLN A 230 -4.10 11.48 -6.91
C GLN A 230 -3.09 11.10 -5.81
N SER A 231 -1.77 11.19 -6.05
CA SER A 231 -0.74 10.79 -5.09
C SER A 231 -0.88 11.47 -3.73
N GLU A 232 -1.25 12.77 -3.73
CA GLU A 232 -1.44 13.50 -2.47
C GLU A 232 -2.53 12.89 -1.58
N HIS A 233 -3.60 12.34 -2.16
CA HIS A 233 -4.68 11.71 -1.39
C HIS A 233 -4.23 10.43 -0.70
N ILE A 234 -3.32 9.67 -1.30
CA ILE A 234 -2.74 8.46 -0.70
C ILE A 234 -1.87 8.81 0.50
N PHE A 235 -1.05 9.86 0.38
CA PHE A 235 -0.06 10.23 1.40
C PHE A 235 -0.57 11.27 2.41
N ARG A 236 -1.75 11.84 2.20
CA ARG A 236 -2.39 12.68 3.22
C ARG A 236 -2.72 11.81 4.44
N PRO A 237 -2.43 12.29 5.67
CA PRO A 237 -2.96 11.64 6.86
C PRO A 237 -4.47 11.49 6.69
N ARG A 238 -4.99 10.27 6.75
CA ARG A 238 -6.44 10.03 6.66
C ARG A 238 -7.13 10.94 7.67
N ARG A 239 -7.90 11.90 7.19
CA ARG A 239 -8.81 12.64 8.05
C ARG A 239 -9.83 11.63 8.58
N PRO A 240 -10.01 11.49 9.89
CA PRO A 240 -11.00 10.58 10.40
C PRO A 240 -12.37 10.98 9.83
N SER A 241 -13.12 10.01 9.34
CA SER A 241 -14.50 10.23 8.97
C SER A 241 -15.27 10.73 10.21
N ARG A 242 -16.35 11.48 10.04
CA ARG A 242 -17.27 11.80 11.16
C ARG A 242 -17.68 10.55 11.93
N GLY A 243 -17.82 9.40 11.24
CA GLY A 243 -18.08 8.12 11.86
C GLY A 243 -16.98 7.65 12.79
N ALA A 244 -15.71 7.79 12.43
CA ALA A 244 -14.59 7.39 13.28
C ALA A 244 -14.46 8.24 14.55
N VAL A 245 -14.72 9.56 14.47
CA VAL A 245 -14.74 10.43 15.66
C VAL A 245 -15.93 10.06 16.55
N ARG A 246 -17.11 9.82 15.98
CA ARG A 246 -18.30 9.39 16.74
C ARG A 246 -18.06 8.06 17.44
N GLN A 247 -17.53 7.05 16.74
CA GLN A 247 -17.15 5.76 17.34
C GLN A 247 -16.12 5.91 18.46
N ALA A 248 -15.14 6.81 18.31
CA ALA A 248 -14.17 7.09 19.37
C ALA A 248 -14.83 7.77 20.58
N VAL A 249 -15.78 8.67 20.37
CA VAL A 249 -16.58 9.27 21.45
C VAL A 249 -17.40 8.19 22.16
N ASP A 250 -18.09 7.32 21.41
CA ASP A 250 -18.88 6.22 21.98
C ASP A 250 -18.00 5.26 22.81
N LEU A 251 -16.78 4.94 22.32
CA LEU A 251 -15.81 4.13 23.09
C LEU A 251 -15.39 4.83 24.38
N LEU A 252 -15.13 6.14 24.34
CA LEU A 252 -14.73 6.93 25.51
C LEU A 252 -15.87 7.13 26.52
N GLU A 253 -17.10 7.19 26.06
CA GLU A 253 -18.30 7.30 26.91
C GLU A 253 -18.66 5.98 27.59
N ASN A 254 -18.40 4.87 26.92
CA ASN A 254 -18.67 3.52 27.43
C ASN A 254 -17.45 2.89 28.16
N GLU A 255 -16.36 3.62 28.33
CA GLU A 255 -15.17 3.15 29.05
C GLU A 255 -15.51 2.96 30.54
N VAL A 256 -15.43 1.71 31.00
CA VAL A 256 -15.89 1.34 32.35
C VAL A 256 -14.83 1.55 33.42
N MET A 257 -13.52 1.52 33.11
CA MET A 257 -12.47 1.46 34.15
C MET A 257 -11.18 2.25 33.86
N GLY A 258 -11.15 3.17 32.93
CA GLY A 258 -9.94 3.98 32.67
C GLY A 258 -8.78 3.23 32.02
N GLU A 259 -9.03 2.07 31.41
CA GLU A 259 -8.00 1.18 30.85
C GLU A 259 -7.56 1.53 29.44
N LEU A 260 -8.43 2.21 28.66
CA LEU A 260 -8.12 2.52 27.28
C LEU A 260 -7.16 3.71 27.15
N THR A 261 -6.16 3.53 26.30
CA THR A 261 -5.28 4.62 25.86
C THR A 261 -5.82 5.25 24.56
N ILE A 262 -5.39 6.48 24.25
CA ILE A 262 -5.73 7.12 22.95
C ILE A 262 -5.24 6.28 21.76
N SER A 263 -4.11 5.59 21.91
CA SER A 263 -3.59 4.67 20.90
C SER A 263 -4.53 3.47 20.66
N ASP A 264 -5.10 2.92 21.72
CA ASP A 264 -6.04 1.78 21.61
C ASP A 264 -7.35 2.21 20.94
N ILE A 265 -7.84 3.39 21.28
CA ILE A 265 -9.03 3.96 20.65
C ILE A 265 -8.77 4.22 19.17
N ALA A 266 -7.66 4.85 18.82
CA ALA A 266 -7.28 5.10 17.43
C ALA A 266 -7.20 3.79 16.60
N LYS A 267 -6.61 2.74 17.18
CA LYS A 267 -6.57 1.40 16.56
C LYS A 267 -7.96 0.80 16.36
N ARG A 268 -8.84 0.88 17.38
CA ARG A 268 -10.21 0.32 17.31
C ARG A 268 -11.08 1.00 16.25
N VAL A 269 -10.90 2.30 16.06
CA VAL A 269 -11.63 3.06 15.03
C VAL A 269 -10.91 3.13 13.67
N GLY A 270 -9.77 2.39 13.53
CA GLY A 270 -9.05 2.23 12.27
C GLY A 270 -8.33 3.47 11.76
N VAL A 271 -7.90 4.39 12.66
CA VAL A 271 -7.18 5.61 12.28
C VAL A 271 -5.88 5.76 13.09
N GLY A 272 -4.94 6.59 12.61
CA GLY A 272 -3.77 6.96 13.39
C GLY A 272 -4.12 7.97 14.50
N VAL A 273 -3.31 8.00 15.60
CA VAL A 273 -3.50 8.94 16.73
C VAL A 273 -3.57 10.38 16.26
N ARG A 274 -2.67 10.80 15.37
CA ARG A 274 -2.65 12.17 14.82
C ARG A 274 -3.92 12.49 14.03
N ALA A 275 -4.43 11.54 13.25
CA ALA A 275 -5.68 11.71 12.53
C ALA A 275 -6.85 11.86 13.50
N LEU A 276 -6.91 11.05 14.56
CA LEU A 276 -7.92 11.15 15.60
C LEU A 276 -7.88 12.52 16.31
N GLU A 277 -6.69 13.04 16.62
CA GLU A 277 -6.51 14.37 17.20
C GLU A 277 -7.07 15.48 16.31
N ILE A 278 -6.78 15.44 15.00
CA ILE A 278 -7.31 16.39 14.02
C ILE A 278 -8.84 16.32 13.95
N GLY A 279 -9.40 15.10 13.96
CA GLY A 279 -10.84 14.87 13.94
C GLY A 279 -11.54 15.43 15.17
N PHE A 280 -11.03 15.14 16.36
CA PHE A 280 -11.57 15.67 17.63
C PHE A 280 -11.48 17.20 17.68
N GLN A 281 -10.35 17.79 17.26
CA GLN A 281 -10.21 19.24 17.24
C GLN A 281 -11.24 19.91 16.33
N ARG A 282 -11.55 19.27 15.18
CA ARG A 282 -12.53 19.79 14.22
C ARG A 282 -13.98 19.65 14.69
N GLU A 283 -14.34 18.50 15.29
CA GLU A 283 -15.73 18.15 15.58
C GLU A 283 -16.12 18.42 17.03
N MET A 284 -15.17 18.28 17.95
CA MET A 284 -15.40 18.42 19.39
C MET A 284 -14.69 19.63 19.99
N HIS A 285 -13.92 20.39 19.19
CA HIS A 285 -13.11 21.55 19.61
C HIS A 285 -12.16 21.28 20.78
N CYS A 286 -11.77 20.01 20.98
CA CYS A 286 -10.86 19.58 22.02
C CYS A 286 -9.96 18.44 21.53
N THR A 287 -8.95 18.06 22.30
CA THR A 287 -8.16 16.86 22.00
C THR A 287 -8.83 15.59 22.54
N PRO A 288 -8.60 14.40 21.94
CA PRO A 288 -9.12 13.13 22.48
C PRO A 288 -8.73 12.91 23.94
N ARG A 289 -7.50 13.31 24.29
CA ARG A 289 -7.00 13.23 25.67
C ARG A 289 -7.74 14.15 26.64
N ALA A 290 -8.04 15.37 26.21
CA ALA A 290 -8.81 16.31 27.02
C ALA A 290 -10.24 15.81 27.22
N PHE A 291 -10.86 15.27 26.18
CA PHE A 291 -12.19 14.66 26.25
C PHE A 291 -12.21 13.47 27.23
N MET A 292 -11.28 12.55 27.09
CA MET A 292 -11.12 11.38 27.98
C MET A 292 -10.97 11.80 29.45
N LEU A 293 -10.07 12.76 29.74
CA LEU A 293 -9.86 13.25 31.10
C LEU A 293 -11.12 13.93 31.66
N THR A 294 -11.88 14.63 30.83
CA THR A 294 -13.15 15.23 31.21
C THR A 294 -14.17 14.17 31.62
N ARG A 295 -14.34 13.12 30.82
CA ARG A 295 -15.25 12.02 31.13
C ARG A 295 -14.85 11.23 32.38
N ARG A 296 -13.56 10.93 32.53
CA ARG A 296 -13.04 10.29 33.74
C ARG A 296 -13.29 11.13 35.00
N MET A 297 -13.15 12.45 34.89
CA MET A 297 -13.42 13.37 35.99
C MET A 297 -14.92 13.39 36.36
N GLU A 298 -15.81 13.37 35.39
CA GLU A 298 -17.26 13.30 35.56
C GLU A 298 -17.67 11.99 36.24
N ARG A 299 -17.13 10.86 35.79
CA ARG A 299 -17.38 9.55 36.42
C ARG A 299 -16.86 9.47 37.83
N ALA A 300 -15.64 10.00 38.10
CA ALA A 300 -15.08 10.08 39.44
C ALA A 300 -15.93 10.98 40.36
N HIS A 301 -16.49 12.06 39.84
CA HIS A 301 -17.39 12.93 40.57
C HIS A 301 -18.69 12.19 40.97
N GLN A 302 -19.32 11.54 40.01
CA GLN A 302 -20.53 10.75 40.25
C GLN A 302 -20.29 9.67 41.30
N GLU A 303 -19.18 8.94 41.19
CA GLU A 303 -18.84 7.91 42.19
C GLU A 303 -18.56 8.49 43.57
N LEU A 304 -17.97 9.70 43.69
CA LEU A 304 -17.77 10.40 44.95
C LEU A 304 -19.08 10.86 45.58
N GLU A 305 -20.09 11.21 44.79
CA GLU A 305 -21.45 11.58 45.23
C GLU A 305 -22.23 10.35 45.71
N ASP A 306 -22.10 9.24 45.02
CA ASP A 306 -22.83 7.99 45.31
C ASP A 306 -22.17 7.13 46.40
N ALA A 307 -20.90 7.35 46.70
CA ALA A 307 -20.16 6.53 47.66
C ALA A 307 -20.52 6.82 49.09
N ASP A 308 -20.72 5.75 49.87
CA ASP A 308 -20.81 5.83 51.33
C ASP A 308 -19.41 5.85 51.95
N PRO A 309 -19.01 6.90 52.69
CA PRO A 309 -17.71 6.94 53.40
C PRO A 309 -17.53 5.82 54.42
N ARG A 310 -18.63 5.25 54.92
CA ARG A 310 -18.63 4.15 55.88
C ARG A 310 -18.31 2.79 55.26
N SER A 311 -18.48 2.67 53.94
CA SER A 311 -18.18 1.47 53.16
C SER A 311 -16.68 1.26 52.86
N GLY A 312 -15.78 2.14 53.37
CA GLY A 312 -14.36 2.10 53.09
C GLY A 312 -13.95 2.78 51.81
N SER A 313 -14.87 3.46 51.12
CA SER A 313 -14.56 4.23 49.88
C SER A 313 -13.65 5.42 50.21
N THR A 314 -12.56 5.55 49.46
CA THR A 314 -11.57 6.64 49.63
C THR A 314 -11.43 7.45 48.35
N VAL A 315 -11.16 8.75 48.48
CA VAL A 315 -10.85 9.64 47.36
C VAL A 315 -9.70 9.09 46.49
N THR A 316 -8.67 8.55 47.15
CA THR A 316 -7.51 7.94 46.46
C THR A 316 -7.93 6.72 45.63
N GLY A 317 -8.73 5.83 46.25
CA GLY A 317 -9.21 4.62 45.52
C GLY A 317 -10.08 4.96 44.31
N ILE A 318 -11.00 5.92 44.46
CA ILE A 318 -11.85 6.38 43.37
C ILE A 318 -11.01 7.06 42.28
N ALA A 319 -10.10 7.97 42.62
CA ALA A 319 -9.22 8.62 41.69
C ALA A 319 -8.37 7.62 40.86
N MET A 320 -7.78 6.63 41.52
CA MET A 320 -6.99 5.59 40.86
C MET A 320 -7.82 4.71 39.95
N ARG A 321 -9.03 4.32 40.36
CA ARG A 321 -9.98 3.54 39.52
C ARG A 321 -10.32 4.25 38.20
N TRP A 322 -10.47 5.56 38.27
CA TRP A 322 -10.70 6.38 37.06
C TRP A 322 -9.43 6.85 36.37
N GLY A 323 -8.27 6.20 36.61
CA GLY A 323 -7.03 6.39 35.87
C GLY A 323 -6.25 7.66 36.24
N PHE A 324 -6.49 8.24 37.42
CA PHE A 324 -5.72 9.37 37.91
C PHE A 324 -4.53 8.89 38.78
N ALA A 325 -3.37 8.71 38.18
CA ALA A 325 -2.16 8.24 38.83
C ALA A 325 -1.64 9.20 39.95
N HIS A 326 -2.01 10.51 39.86
CA HIS A 326 -1.54 11.54 40.78
C HIS A 326 -2.72 12.19 41.50
N THR A 327 -3.03 11.70 42.71
CA THR A 327 -4.18 12.15 43.53
C THR A 327 -4.14 13.63 43.87
N GLY A 328 -2.95 14.23 44.07
CA GLY A 328 -2.79 15.66 44.31
C GLY A 328 -3.21 16.52 43.10
N ARG A 329 -2.83 16.12 41.87
CA ARG A 329 -3.27 16.77 40.66
C ARG A 329 -4.78 16.57 40.41
N PHE A 330 -5.29 15.39 40.68
CA PHE A 330 -6.71 15.11 40.67
C PHE A 330 -7.48 16.08 41.57
N ALA A 331 -7.11 16.19 42.84
CA ALA A 331 -7.77 17.04 43.83
C ALA A 331 -7.78 18.52 43.40
N THR A 332 -6.66 19.02 42.87
CA THR A 332 -6.55 20.40 42.38
C THR A 332 -7.46 20.64 41.18
N THR A 333 -7.46 19.71 40.19
CA THR A 333 -8.29 19.81 38.99
C THR A 333 -9.76 19.66 39.31
N TYR A 334 -10.09 18.74 40.19
CA TYR A 334 -11.45 18.52 40.69
C TYR A 334 -12.03 19.77 41.35
N ARG A 335 -11.28 20.35 42.32
CA ARG A 335 -11.72 21.58 43.00
C ARG A 335 -11.91 22.75 42.06
N ARG A 336 -11.04 22.90 41.04
CA ARG A 336 -11.20 23.94 40.03
C ARG A 336 -12.48 23.76 39.21
N ARG A 337 -12.92 22.51 38.96
CA ARG A 337 -14.09 22.21 38.13
C ARG A 337 -15.40 22.27 38.93
N TYR A 338 -15.41 21.71 40.13
CA TYR A 338 -16.65 21.53 40.93
C TYR A 338 -16.77 22.47 42.13
N GLY A 339 -15.75 23.29 42.38
CA GLY A 339 -15.76 24.26 43.49
C GLY A 339 -15.46 23.67 44.87
N LEU A 340 -15.62 22.34 45.03
CA LEU A 340 -15.42 21.61 46.27
C LEU A 340 -14.22 20.67 46.20
N ALA A 341 -13.59 20.35 47.31
CA ALA A 341 -12.59 19.31 47.32
C ALA A 341 -13.24 17.91 47.22
N PRO A 342 -12.59 16.89 46.56
CA PRO A 342 -13.17 15.55 46.42
C PRO A 342 -13.56 14.93 47.75
N SER A 343 -12.78 15.20 48.81
CA SER A 343 -13.08 14.73 50.17
C SER A 343 -14.31 15.39 50.82
N GLN A 344 -14.68 16.57 50.34
CA GLN A 344 -15.92 17.22 50.77
C GLN A 344 -17.13 16.61 50.05
N THR A 345 -17.02 16.36 48.75
CA THR A 345 -18.07 15.66 47.98
C THR A 345 -18.32 14.27 48.54
N LEU A 346 -17.30 13.47 48.80
CA LEU A 346 -17.43 12.14 49.38
C LEU A 346 -18.14 12.17 50.73
N ARG A 347 -17.85 13.18 51.58
CA ARG A 347 -18.53 13.34 52.90
C ARG A 347 -19.98 13.78 52.80
N GLN A 348 -20.36 14.50 51.75
CA GLN A 348 -21.72 14.95 51.50
C GLN A 348 -22.61 13.86 50.89
N GLY A 349 -22.06 13.01 50.03
CA GLY A 349 -22.77 11.88 49.40
C GLY A 349 -23.38 10.92 50.42
N GLY A 350 -22.64 10.55 51.46
CA GLY A 350 -23.19 9.71 52.55
C GLY A 350 -24.32 10.32 53.42
N ARG A 351 -24.58 11.61 53.28
CA ARG A 351 -25.71 12.27 53.96
C ARG A 351 -27.03 12.19 53.21
N ASN A 352 -27.00 12.12 51.89
CA ASN A 352 -28.20 12.06 51.06
C ASN A 352 -28.83 10.67 51.02
N SER A 353 -28.03 9.60 51.23
CA SER A 353 -28.53 8.23 51.26
C SER A 353 -29.30 7.90 52.56
N THR A 354 -29.10 8.67 53.65
CA THR A 354 -29.80 8.44 54.95
C THR A 354 -31.16 9.17 55.08
N SER A 355 -31.44 10.11 54.15
CA SER A 355 -32.74 10.87 54.24
C SER A 355 -33.90 10.27 53.43
N SER A 356 -33.67 9.26 52.60
CA SER A 356 -34.73 8.61 51.82
C SER A 356 -35.36 7.37 52.49
N THR A 357 -34.85 6.94 53.66
CA THR A 357 -35.37 5.75 54.39
C THR A 357 -36.30 6.11 55.56
N SER A 358 -36.60 7.40 55.78
CA SER A 358 -37.40 7.84 56.91
C SER A 358 -38.82 8.34 56.58
N GLN A 359 -39.35 8.02 55.39
CA GLN A 359 -40.73 8.36 55.04
C GLN A 359 -41.47 7.15 54.47
N THR A 360 -41.63 6.11 55.28
CA THR A 360 -42.74 5.15 55.19
C THR A 360 -42.80 4.39 56.52
N ALA A 361 -43.47 4.96 57.49
CA ALA A 361 -44.06 4.27 58.61
C ALA A 361 -45.41 4.91 58.88
#